data_0c06ae20b711aaf876406152dd0fcb55
#
_entry.id   0c06ae20b711aaf876406152dd0fcb55
#
_cell.length_a   1.000
_cell.length_b   1.000
_cell.length_c   1.000
_cell.angle_alpha   90.00
_cell.angle_beta   90.00
_cell.angle_gamma   90.00
#
_symmetry.space_group_name_H-M   'P 1'
#
loop_
_entity.id
_entity.type
_entity.pdbx_description
1 polymer ?
#
loop_
_entity_poly.entity_id
_entity_poly.type
_entity_poly.pdbx_seq_one_letter_code
_entity_poly.pdbx_strand_id
1 'polypeptide(L)'
;MSIQYNEIPPNNLVPIVATEFDNSLASKAGPMPWKNLIIGQAKSGAPEGLTKIGSAEEAASIYGSGSQVHLMVKAFRKNAKYMDLYVIGLQDPVSNSSAAVAKLNVAGTATESAPLCLNIGGQAVTVTVLDKDTAAVIKANIAAKINSLPDLPVTAVVPDTGDDTGKVVITAKNKGAAGNDIGVFLNFNQGEKTPGGVTIAEFASTDRIYLASGVGDTEFTDSNVGNLIAGTWFNAIVISKGDNTTTGNVTYIKELLDERWTAMVQQTGVLFYGVKGDKTAQVTAGDARNSQVIVIPGLPHSPSTPFEIAAGAMGIVAVTALNDPAVPLANWPIAGVVAPKMTDRLDINSKNDMLRAGVALLDAGDDGTVYLKRTVTTYKQNSAGVSDTSYQQLEKVFTLSFIRWDWNAYIGSKYPHAKLADDGNEYGPGQVVMTPKLGKAEILTRYKYWMSKGLVQNFDEFKANVVVERDPDDSTALNFLIPADLIDQLLICKSKIQFK
;
A
#
# COMPACT_ATOMS: atom_id res chain seq x y z
N MET A 1 -1.08 -50.04 7.40
CA MET A 1 -0.84 -48.97 6.40
C MET A 1 0.42 -49.37 5.65
N SER A 2 0.38 -49.46 4.32
CA SER A 2 1.58 -49.70 3.51
C SER A 2 2.32 -48.39 3.32
N ILE A 3 3.64 -48.37 3.47
CA ILE A 3 4.49 -47.24 3.16
C ILE A 3 4.42 -47.02 1.64
N GLN A 4 4.09 -45.80 1.20
CA GLN A 4 4.14 -45.40 -0.21
C GLN A 4 5.43 -44.61 -0.44
N TYR A 5 6.15 -44.94 -1.50
CA TYR A 5 7.34 -44.23 -1.94
C TYR A 5 7.02 -43.38 -3.16
N ASN A 6 7.54 -42.16 -3.23
CA ASN A 6 7.32 -41.23 -4.35
C ASN A 6 8.41 -41.34 -5.43
N GLU A 7 9.65 -41.65 -5.01
CA GLU A 7 10.82 -41.70 -5.88
C GLU A 7 11.27 -43.14 -6.18
N ILE A 8 10.91 -44.13 -5.32
CA ILE A 8 11.29 -45.53 -5.51
C ILE A 8 10.16 -46.25 -6.28
N PRO A 9 10.39 -46.67 -7.53
CA PRO A 9 9.37 -47.32 -8.33
C PRO A 9 8.87 -48.62 -7.68
N PRO A 10 7.55 -48.85 -7.57
CA PRO A 10 6.99 -50.01 -6.91
C PRO A 10 7.25 -51.32 -7.67
N ASN A 11 7.67 -51.25 -8.92
CA ASN A 11 7.97 -52.42 -9.79
C ASN A 11 9.46 -52.61 -10.05
N ASN A 12 10.34 -52.05 -9.22
CA ASN A 12 11.77 -52.25 -9.35
C ASN A 12 12.15 -53.71 -8.99
N LEU A 13 12.78 -54.42 -9.94
CA LEU A 13 13.25 -55.77 -9.78
C LEU A 13 14.77 -55.88 -9.56
N VAL A 14 15.48 -54.73 -9.62
CA VAL A 14 16.92 -54.70 -9.41
C VAL A 14 17.22 -54.66 -7.92
N PRO A 15 18.08 -55.57 -7.39
CA PRO A 15 18.50 -55.49 -5.98
C PRO A 15 19.24 -54.17 -5.72
N ILE A 16 18.62 -53.30 -4.92
CA ILE A 16 19.20 -52.01 -4.51
C ILE A 16 18.88 -51.77 -3.04
N VAL A 17 19.71 -50.94 -2.41
CA VAL A 17 19.36 -50.28 -1.15
C VAL A 17 19.09 -48.82 -1.52
N ALA A 18 17.82 -48.43 -1.47
CA ALA A 18 17.39 -47.05 -1.80
C ALA A 18 16.75 -46.41 -0.57
N THR A 19 17.05 -45.14 -0.36
CA THR A 19 16.48 -44.33 0.71
C THR A 19 15.89 -43.07 0.09
N GLU A 20 14.62 -42.86 0.35
CA GLU A 20 13.89 -41.66 -0.05
C GLU A 20 13.80 -40.70 1.13
N PHE A 21 13.98 -39.40 0.86
CA PHE A 21 13.77 -38.36 1.84
C PHE A 21 12.36 -37.81 1.70
N ASP A 22 11.52 -38.04 2.70
CA ASP A 22 10.19 -37.43 2.79
C ASP A 22 10.23 -36.27 3.80
N ASN A 23 10.02 -35.06 3.31
CA ASN A 23 9.97 -33.86 4.11
C ASN A 23 8.54 -33.45 4.50
N SER A 24 7.54 -34.27 4.23
CA SER A 24 6.13 -34.00 4.53
C SER A 24 5.89 -33.75 6.04
N LEU A 25 6.63 -34.43 6.90
CA LEU A 25 6.63 -34.23 8.35
C LEU A 25 7.60 -33.11 8.81
N ALA A 26 8.47 -32.63 7.94
CA ALA A 26 9.39 -31.54 8.24
C ALA A 26 8.76 -30.17 8.02
N SER A 27 7.51 -30.08 7.60
CA SER A 27 6.80 -28.81 7.44
C SER A 27 6.57 -28.17 8.82
N LYS A 28 7.62 -27.52 9.32
CA LYS A 28 7.44 -26.43 10.28
C LYS A 28 6.56 -25.43 9.58
N ALA A 29 5.64 -24.79 10.30
CA ALA A 29 4.91 -23.63 9.79
C ALA A 29 5.91 -22.74 9.05
N GLY A 30 5.71 -22.58 7.75
CA GLY A 30 6.55 -21.71 6.91
C GLY A 30 6.52 -20.27 7.44
N PRO A 31 7.26 -19.35 6.87
CA PRO A 31 7.12 -17.94 7.22
C PRO A 31 5.66 -17.50 6.99
N MET A 32 5.20 -16.52 7.79
CA MET A 32 3.86 -15.94 7.60
C MET A 32 3.68 -15.55 6.13
N PRO A 33 2.61 -16.00 5.46
CA PRO A 33 2.39 -15.67 4.06
C PRO A 33 2.16 -14.15 3.93
N TRP A 34 2.79 -13.55 2.93
CA TRP A 34 2.61 -12.13 2.64
C TRP A 34 2.25 -11.93 1.17
N LYS A 35 1.07 -11.42 0.92
CA LYS A 35 0.58 -11.10 -0.41
C LYS A 35 0.09 -9.67 -0.46
N ASN A 36 0.35 -9.01 -1.59
CA ASN A 36 -0.04 -7.63 -1.85
C ASN A 36 -1.05 -7.59 -2.99
N LEU A 37 -2.00 -6.65 -2.93
CA LEU A 37 -3.03 -6.47 -3.94
C LEU A 37 -3.09 -5.01 -4.40
N ILE A 38 -3.12 -4.82 -5.70
CA ILE A 38 -3.41 -3.54 -6.36
C ILE A 38 -4.78 -3.64 -7.04
N ILE A 39 -5.66 -2.68 -6.78
CA ILE A 39 -6.96 -2.54 -7.44
C ILE A 39 -7.00 -1.17 -8.11
N GLY A 40 -7.19 -1.15 -9.42
CA GLY A 40 -7.25 0.10 -10.17
C GLY A 40 -7.80 -0.09 -11.58
N GLN A 41 -8.01 1.03 -12.29
CA GLN A 41 -8.53 0.99 -13.64
C GLN A 41 -7.44 0.65 -14.65
N ALA A 42 -7.83 -0.15 -15.64
CA ALA A 42 -7.02 -0.65 -16.75
C ALA A 42 -7.51 -0.09 -18.08
N LYS A 43 -6.77 -0.33 -19.16
CA LYS A 43 -7.25 -0.05 -20.52
C LYS A 43 -8.50 -0.86 -20.85
N SER A 44 -9.33 -0.36 -21.75
CA SER A 44 -10.46 -1.11 -22.28
C SER A 44 -10.03 -2.46 -22.86
N GLY A 45 -10.78 -3.54 -22.55
CA GLY A 45 -10.50 -4.91 -23.01
C GLY A 45 -9.36 -5.60 -22.25
N ALA A 46 -8.84 -5.03 -21.17
CA ALA A 46 -7.91 -5.75 -20.29
C ALA A 46 -8.64 -6.92 -19.59
N PRO A 47 -7.93 -8.02 -19.25
CA PRO A 47 -8.55 -9.14 -18.58
C PRO A 47 -9.07 -8.74 -17.20
N GLU A 48 -10.27 -9.19 -16.89
CA GLU A 48 -10.87 -9.08 -15.56
C GLU A 48 -10.42 -10.25 -14.68
N GLY A 49 -10.40 -10.04 -13.36
CA GLY A 49 -10.05 -11.07 -12.39
C GLY A 49 -8.76 -10.81 -11.66
N LEU A 50 -8.45 -11.73 -10.75
CA LEU A 50 -7.23 -11.68 -9.92
C LEU A 50 -6.04 -12.28 -10.67
N THR A 51 -5.03 -11.47 -10.96
CA THR A 51 -3.84 -11.89 -11.72
C THR A 51 -2.57 -11.63 -10.91
N LYS A 52 -1.66 -12.59 -10.84
CA LYS A 52 -0.33 -12.40 -10.26
C LYS A 52 0.58 -11.73 -11.29
N ILE A 53 1.25 -10.64 -10.91
CA ILE A 53 2.08 -9.81 -11.81
C ILE A 53 3.52 -9.78 -11.31
N GLY A 54 4.46 -10.12 -12.18
CA GLY A 54 5.90 -10.14 -11.89
C GLY A 54 6.60 -8.80 -12.03
N SER A 55 6.23 -8.00 -13.05
CA SER A 55 6.94 -6.76 -13.39
C SER A 55 6.01 -5.61 -13.84
N ALA A 56 6.57 -4.41 -13.92
CA ALA A 56 5.85 -3.24 -14.43
C ALA A 56 5.58 -3.37 -15.95
N GLU A 57 6.51 -3.95 -16.69
CA GLU A 57 6.41 -4.18 -18.13
C GLU A 57 5.28 -5.16 -18.47
N GLU A 58 5.16 -6.22 -17.66
CA GLU A 58 4.03 -7.16 -17.73
C GLU A 58 2.70 -6.46 -17.50
N ALA A 59 2.62 -5.63 -16.45
CA ALA A 59 1.43 -4.84 -16.16
C ALA A 59 1.10 -3.85 -17.28
N ALA A 60 2.10 -3.21 -17.90
CA ALA A 60 1.92 -2.33 -19.04
C ALA A 60 1.34 -3.06 -20.26
N SER A 61 1.82 -4.27 -20.53
CA SER A 61 1.33 -5.11 -21.63
C SER A 61 -0.12 -5.54 -21.44
N ILE A 62 -0.47 -6.00 -20.24
CA ILE A 62 -1.80 -6.54 -19.90
C ILE A 62 -2.81 -5.41 -19.72
N TYR A 63 -2.50 -4.42 -18.89
CA TYR A 63 -3.44 -3.39 -18.42
C TYR A 63 -3.29 -2.06 -19.16
N GLY A 64 -2.30 -1.92 -20.05
CA GLY A 64 -2.02 -0.73 -20.84
C GLY A 64 -1.03 0.23 -20.19
N SER A 65 -0.03 0.69 -20.98
CA SER A 65 0.94 1.68 -20.52
C SER A 65 0.25 2.99 -20.12
N GLY A 66 0.61 3.50 -18.94
CA GLY A 66 0.04 4.72 -18.36
C GLY A 66 -1.35 4.56 -17.75
N SER A 67 -1.92 3.34 -17.70
CA SER A 67 -3.13 3.07 -16.90
C SER A 67 -2.84 3.18 -15.40
N GLN A 68 -3.88 3.39 -14.59
CA GLN A 68 -3.72 3.46 -13.13
C GLN A 68 -3.02 2.21 -12.58
N VAL A 69 -3.48 1.01 -12.99
CA VAL A 69 -2.87 -0.27 -12.59
C VAL A 69 -1.39 -0.32 -12.94
N HIS A 70 -1.02 0.00 -14.21
CA HIS A 70 0.38 -0.03 -14.63
C HIS A 70 1.25 0.88 -13.76
N LEU A 71 0.82 2.13 -13.52
CA LEU A 71 1.59 3.11 -12.74
C LEU A 71 1.72 2.69 -11.27
N MET A 72 0.67 2.14 -10.68
CA MET A 72 0.71 1.61 -9.31
C MET A 72 1.65 0.41 -9.20
N VAL A 73 1.60 -0.54 -10.14
CA VAL A 73 2.54 -1.67 -10.19
C VAL A 73 3.97 -1.18 -10.35
N LYS A 74 4.21 -0.19 -11.22
CA LYS A 74 5.53 0.42 -11.44
C LYS A 74 6.07 1.07 -10.14
N ALA A 75 5.24 1.83 -9.43
CA ALA A 75 5.61 2.45 -8.15
C ALA A 75 5.88 1.40 -7.07
N PHE A 76 5.04 0.38 -6.95
CA PHE A 76 5.24 -0.74 -6.03
C PHE A 76 6.54 -1.51 -6.33
N ARG A 77 6.77 -1.91 -7.58
CA ARG A 77 7.93 -2.72 -7.99
C ARG A 77 9.26 -2.00 -7.83
N LYS A 78 9.30 -0.67 -7.91
CA LYS A 78 10.51 0.11 -7.57
C LYS A 78 10.93 -0.06 -6.12
N ASN A 79 9.99 -0.33 -5.21
CA ASN A 79 10.21 -0.44 -3.77
C ASN A 79 10.14 -1.88 -3.24
N ALA A 80 9.49 -2.79 -3.97
CA ALA A 80 9.23 -4.17 -3.55
C ALA A 80 9.39 -5.16 -4.72
N LYS A 81 10.61 -5.26 -5.25
CA LYS A 81 10.92 -5.96 -6.49
C LYS A 81 10.47 -7.42 -6.53
N TYR A 82 10.63 -8.14 -5.42
CA TYR A 82 10.43 -9.60 -5.36
C TYR A 82 9.21 -10.04 -4.53
N MET A 83 8.43 -9.08 -4.04
CA MET A 83 7.24 -9.40 -3.26
C MET A 83 6.12 -9.99 -4.13
N ASP A 84 5.35 -10.90 -3.57
CA ASP A 84 4.14 -11.41 -4.22
C ASP A 84 3.15 -10.27 -4.42
N LEU A 85 2.80 -10.01 -5.67
CA LEU A 85 1.89 -8.96 -6.07
C LEU A 85 0.79 -9.52 -6.97
N TYR A 86 -0.43 -9.24 -6.57
CA TYR A 86 -1.64 -9.54 -7.32
C TYR A 86 -2.31 -8.23 -7.74
N VAL A 87 -3.05 -8.31 -8.82
CA VAL A 87 -3.71 -7.15 -9.44
C VAL A 87 -5.14 -7.51 -9.81
N ILE A 88 -6.06 -6.61 -9.56
CA ILE A 88 -7.40 -6.58 -10.17
C ILE A 88 -7.48 -5.33 -11.03
N GLY A 89 -7.50 -5.53 -12.34
CA GLY A 89 -7.70 -4.47 -13.34
C GLY A 89 -9.19 -4.31 -13.63
N LEU A 90 -9.73 -3.14 -13.31
CA LEU A 90 -11.13 -2.82 -13.52
C LEU A 90 -11.30 -2.04 -14.82
N GLN A 91 -12.39 -2.30 -15.55
CA GLN A 91 -12.77 -1.52 -16.72
C GLN A 91 -13.27 -0.14 -16.32
N ASP A 92 -13.04 0.85 -17.17
CA ASP A 92 -13.68 2.15 -17.02
C ASP A 92 -15.21 2.00 -17.11
N PRO A 93 -16.00 2.73 -16.31
CA PRO A 93 -17.45 2.67 -16.39
C PRO A 93 -17.97 3.07 -17.77
N VAL A 94 -18.98 2.34 -18.27
CA VAL A 94 -19.55 2.57 -19.62
C VAL A 94 -20.41 3.83 -19.65
N SER A 95 -21.18 4.08 -18.58
CA SER A 95 -22.12 5.19 -18.48
C SER A 95 -21.78 6.12 -17.30
N ASN A 96 -22.25 7.36 -17.38
CA ASN A 96 -22.07 8.39 -16.35
C ASN A 96 -20.60 8.60 -15.94
N SER A 97 -19.69 8.42 -16.89
CA SER A 97 -18.25 8.56 -16.65
C SER A 97 -17.58 9.38 -17.74
N SER A 98 -16.65 10.23 -17.33
CA SER A 98 -15.80 11.02 -18.21
C SER A 98 -14.34 10.99 -17.76
N ALA A 99 -13.42 11.09 -18.70
CA ALA A 99 -12.02 11.28 -18.39
C ALA A 99 -11.78 12.74 -17.95
N ALA A 100 -10.88 12.93 -17.00
CA ALA A 100 -10.44 14.26 -16.60
C ALA A 100 -9.63 14.94 -17.72
N VAL A 101 -9.77 16.25 -17.85
CA VAL A 101 -9.09 17.06 -18.87
C VAL A 101 -8.43 18.28 -18.28
N ALA A 102 -7.31 18.70 -18.87
CA ALA A 102 -6.74 20.04 -18.73
C ALA A 102 -6.54 20.63 -20.11
N LYS A 103 -6.66 21.97 -20.22
CA LYS A 103 -6.55 22.68 -21.48
C LYS A 103 -5.45 23.72 -21.33
N LEU A 104 -4.48 23.76 -22.26
CA LEU A 104 -3.41 24.74 -22.25
C LEU A 104 -3.57 25.68 -23.42
N ASN A 105 -3.71 26.97 -23.13
CA ASN A 105 -3.77 28.02 -24.12
C ASN A 105 -2.40 28.67 -24.26
N VAL A 106 -1.61 28.15 -25.18
CA VAL A 106 -0.27 28.65 -25.51
C VAL A 106 -0.39 29.80 -26.50
N ALA A 107 0.27 30.91 -26.24
CA ALA A 107 0.27 32.11 -27.07
C ALA A 107 1.68 32.68 -27.26
N GLY A 108 1.83 33.56 -28.28
CA GLY A 108 3.08 34.19 -28.61
C GLY A 108 3.92 33.48 -29.63
N THR A 109 5.11 34.04 -29.89
CA THR A 109 6.15 33.44 -30.76
C THR A 109 7.44 33.45 -29.97
N ALA A 110 8.15 32.33 -30.01
CA ALA A 110 9.42 32.20 -29.31
C ALA A 110 10.46 33.19 -29.82
N THR A 111 11.16 33.87 -28.92
CA THR A 111 12.24 34.82 -29.22
C THR A 111 13.62 34.24 -28.97
N GLU A 112 13.69 32.99 -28.55
CA GLU A 112 14.90 32.21 -28.28
C GLU A 112 14.63 30.73 -28.41
N SER A 113 15.69 29.96 -28.65
CA SER A 113 15.63 28.49 -28.59
C SER A 113 15.87 28.03 -27.16
N ALA A 114 14.84 27.46 -26.52
CA ALA A 114 14.92 26.96 -25.14
C ALA A 114 13.93 25.80 -24.91
N PRO A 115 14.16 24.93 -23.93
CA PRO A 115 13.20 23.89 -23.56
C PRO A 115 12.00 24.47 -22.85
N LEU A 116 10.79 24.01 -23.19
CA LEU A 116 9.57 24.19 -22.39
C LEU A 116 9.42 22.96 -21.49
N CYS A 117 9.50 23.16 -20.19
CA CYS A 117 9.53 22.07 -19.20
C CYS A 117 8.18 21.94 -18.50
N LEU A 118 7.52 20.82 -18.73
CA LEU A 118 6.31 20.41 -18.00
C LEU A 118 6.63 19.18 -17.13
N ASN A 119 5.92 19.04 -16.04
CA ASN A 119 5.86 17.78 -15.27
C ASN A 119 4.40 17.36 -15.17
N ILE A 120 4.08 16.15 -15.64
CA ILE A 120 2.72 15.62 -15.70
C ILE A 120 2.66 14.32 -14.90
N GLY A 121 1.88 14.31 -13.81
CA GLY A 121 1.76 13.13 -12.95
C GLY A 121 3.12 12.66 -12.40
N GLY A 122 4.05 13.57 -12.09
CA GLY A 122 5.38 13.25 -11.60
C GLY A 122 6.41 12.89 -12.67
N GLN A 123 6.05 12.90 -13.97
CA GLN A 123 6.96 12.60 -15.07
C GLN A 123 7.34 13.87 -15.85
N ALA A 124 8.63 14.05 -16.12
CA ALA A 124 9.13 15.19 -16.86
C ALA A 124 8.78 15.08 -18.36
N VAL A 125 8.24 16.16 -18.92
CA VAL A 125 7.89 16.32 -20.32
C VAL A 125 8.60 17.57 -20.85
N THR A 126 9.76 17.38 -21.46
CA THR A 126 10.57 18.48 -22.01
C THR A 126 10.31 18.59 -23.51
N VAL A 127 9.81 19.75 -23.92
CA VAL A 127 9.49 20.10 -25.30
C VAL A 127 10.54 21.06 -25.85
N THR A 128 11.17 20.75 -26.97
CA THR A 128 12.09 21.65 -27.62
C THR A 128 11.31 22.75 -28.34
N VAL A 129 11.62 24.00 -28.03
CA VAL A 129 11.11 25.19 -28.72
C VAL A 129 12.26 25.90 -29.36
N LEU A 130 12.13 26.23 -30.64
CA LEU A 130 13.14 26.93 -31.43
C LEU A 130 12.79 28.41 -31.55
N ASP A 131 13.82 29.26 -31.79
CA ASP A 131 13.59 30.66 -32.11
C ASP A 131 12.61 30.80 -33.29
N LYS A 132 11.64 31.72 -33.17
CA LYS A 132 10.54 31.95 -34.10
C LYS A 132 9.48 30.87 -34.22
N ASP A 133 9.50 29.84 -33.37
CA ASP A 133 8.38 28.90 -33.30
C ASP A 133 7.11 29.64 -32.92
N THR A 134 6.06 29.50 -33.73
CA THR A 134 4.75 30.06 -33.44
C THR A 134 4.01 29.23 -32.41
N ALA A 135 3.00 29.83 -31.77
CA ALA A 135 2.14 29.12 -30.82
C ALA A 135 1.55 27.81 -31.39
N ALA A 136 1.22 27.79 -32.67
CA ALA A 136 0.70 26.58 -33.34
C ALA A 136 1.74 25.44 -33.38
N VAL A 137 2.99 25.75 -33.72
CA VAL A 137 4.10 24.77 -33.72
C VAL A 137 4.34 24.27 -32.29
N ILE A 138 4.42 25.17 -31.32
CA ILE A 138 4.67 24.82 -29.90
C ILE A 138 3.56 23.90 -29.38
N LYS A 139 2.29 24.19 -29.65
CA LYS A 139 1.14 23.35 -29.27
C LYS A 139 1.23 21.95 -29.87
N ALA A 140 1.54 21.85 -31.17
CA ALA A 140 1.72 20.55 -31.83
C ALA A 140 2.87 19.75 -31.22
N ASN A 141 4.00 20.41 -30.92
CA ASN A 141 5.16 19.80 -30.28
C ASN A 141 4.85 19.31 -28.86
N ILE A 142 4.07 20.07 -28.05
CA ILE A 142 3.61 19.64 -26.74
C ILE A 142 2.77 18.36 -26.85
N ALA A 143 1.77 18.35 -27.73
CA ALA A 143 0.91 17.19 -27.92
C ALA A 143 1.69 15.96 -28.41
N ALA A 144 2.58 16.15 -29.37
CA ALA A 144 3.44 15.08 -29.91
C ALA A 144 4.37 14.52 -28.82
N LYS A 145 4.97 15.39 -27.99
CA LYS A 145 5.87 14.96 -26.91
C LYS A 145 5.12 14.18 -25.84
N ILE A 146 3.94 14.63 -25.41
CA ILE A 146 3.11 13.89 -24.45
C ILE A 146 2.78 12.49 -25.00
N ASN A 147 2.33 12.41 -26.24
CA ASN A 147 1.95 11.13 -26.85
C ASN A 147 3.14 10.19 -27.15
N SER A 148 4.36 10.73 -27.24
CA SER A 148 5.59 9.94 -27.38
C SER A 148 6.02 9.24 -26.08
N LEU A 149 5.40 9.57 -24.94
CA LEU A 149 5.71 9.01 -23.63
C LEU A 149 4.57 8.08 -23.18
N PRO A 150 4.62 6.78 -23.50
CA PRO A 150 3.51 5.86 -23.28
C PRO A 150 3.17 5.64 -21.80
N ASP A 151 4.10 5.89 -20.90
CA ASP A 151 3.91 5.73 -19.45
C ASP A 151 3.19 6.93 -18.80
N LEU A 152 3.01 8.03 -19.52
CA LEU A 152 2.19 9.12 -18.98
C LEU A 152 0.73 8.67 -18.76
N PRO A 153 0.08 9.13 -17.68
CA PRO A 153 -1.33 8.81 -17.42
C PRO A 153 -2.31 9.56 -18.33
N VAL A 154 -1.80 10.28 -19.32
CA VAL A 154 -2.57 11.19 -20.18
C VAL A 154 -2.21 11.00 -21.67
N THR A 155 -3.10 11.47 -22.52
CA THR A 155 -2.87 11.74 -23.95
C THR A 155 -3.12 13.22 -24.23
N ALA A 156 -2.63 13.73 -25.37
CA ALA A 156 -2.85 15.13 -25.75
C ALA A 156 -3.23 15.27 -27.21
N VAL A 157 -4.08 16.25 -27.50
CA VAL A 157 -4.51 16.59 -28.87
C VAL A 157 -4.66 18.13 -28.97
N VAL A 158 -4.48 18.66 -30.17
CA VAL A 158 -4.84 20.05 -30.53
C VAL A 158 -6.01 19.98 -31.50
N PRO A 159 -7.26 20.23 -31.04
CA PRO A 159 -8.44 20.15 -31.88
C PRO A 159 -8.45 21.29 -32.93
N ASP A 160 -8.86 20.95 -34.16
CA ASP A 160 -9.03 21.92 -35.26
C ASP A 160 -10.45 22.51 -35.30
N THR A 161 -11.39 21.93 -34.53
CA THR A 161 -12.81 22.35 -34.48
C THR A 161 -13.36 22.24 -33.08
N GLY A 162 -14.46 22.95 -32.81
CA GLY A 162 -15.15 22.95 -31.51
C GLY A 162 -14.63 24.02 -30.54
N ASP A 163 -15.13 24.02 -29.31
CA ASP A 163 -14.85 25.02 -28.28
C ASP A 163 -13.39 25.06 -27.80
N ASP A 164 -12.67 23.98 -28.05
CA ASP A 164 -11.27 23.84 -27.64
C ASP A 164 -10.29 23.99 -28.83
N THR A 165 -10.78 24.50 -29.95
CA THR A 165 -9.96 24.78 -31.13
C THR A 165 -8.70 25.55 -30.78
N GLY A 166 -7.56 25.03 -31.19
CA GLY A 166 -6.25 25.66 -31.01
C GLY A 166 -5.73 25.67 -29.57
N LYS A 167 -6.31 24.92 -28.65
CA LYS A 167 -5.73 24.63 -27.33
C LYS A 167 -5.06 23.26 -27.31
N VAL A 168 -4.09 23.03 -26.42
CA VAL A 168 -3.61 21.66 -26.13
C VAL A 168 -4.56 21.06 -25.12
N VAL A 169 -5.35 20.07 -25.52
CA VAL A 169 -6.26 19.33 -24.65
C VAL A 169 -5.55 18.07 -24.15
N ILE A 170 -5.28 18.05 -22.84
CA ILE A 170 -4.65 16.91 -22.13
C ILE A 170 -5.76 16.11 -21.48
N THR A 171 -5.87 14.82 -21.83
CA THR A 171 -6.96 13.95 -21.36
C THR A 171 -6.38 12.77 -20.61
N ALA A 172 -6.92 12.44 -19.43
CA ALA A 172 -6.55 11.25 -18.67
C ALA A 172 -6.86 9.98 -19.47
N LYS A 173 -6.01 8.96 -19.39
CA LYS A 173 -6.19 7.68 -20.10
C LYS A 173 -7.35 6.86 -19.55
N ASN A 174 -7.57 6.93 -18.23
CA ASN A 174 -8.73 6.30 -17.60
C ASN A 174 -9.80 7.35 -17.28
N LYS A 175 -11.06 6.96 -17.35
CA LYS A 175 -12.18 7.78 -16.90
C LYS A 175 -12.22 7.81 -15.37
N GLY A 176 -13.07 8.68 -14.81
CA GLY A 176 -13.30 8.75 -13.39
C GLY A 176 -12.62 9.92 -12.69
N ALA A 177 -12.99 10.12 -11.43
CA ALA A 177 -12.50 11.21 -10.59
C ALA A 177 -11.02 11.04 -10.20
N ALA A 178 -10.46 9.84 -10.30
CA ALA A 178 -9.02 9.62 -10.08
C ALA A 178 -8.15 10.40 -11.08
N GLY A 179 -8.65 10.63 -12.29
CA GLY A 179 -7.98 11.49 -13.28
C GLY A 179 -7.84 12.95 -12.85
N ASN A 180 -8.75 13.46 -12.01
CA ASN A 180 -8.64 14.81 -11.47
C ASN A 180 -7.43 15.04 -10.55
N ASP A 181 -6.79 13.96 -10.13
CA ASP A 181 -5.62 14.00 -9.25
C ASP A 181 -4.31 14.14 -10.02
N ILE A 182 -4.35 14.06 -11.35
CA ILE A 182 -3.18 14.24 -12.22
C ILE A 182 -2.84 15.73 -12.30
N GLY A 183 -1.65 16.10 -11.83
CA GLY A 183 -1.13 17.46 -11.89
C GLY A 183 -0.33 17.72 -13.16
N VAL A 184 -0.43 18.95 -13.66
CA VAL A 184 0.45 19.51 -14.70
C VAL A 184 1.17 20.70 -14.10
N PHE A 185 2.48 20.64 -14.03
CA PHE A 185 3.34 21.68 -13.45
C PHE A 185 4.20 22.28 -14.56
N LEU A 186 4.30 23.61 -14.56
CA LEU A 186 5.20 24.33 -15.43
C LEU A 186 6.46 24.73 -14.66
N ASN A 187 7.64 24.48 -15.27
CA ASN A 187 8.94 24.83 -14.68
C ASN A 187 9.10 24.32 -13.25
N PHE A 188 8.91 23.01 -13.09
CA PHE A 188 8.89 22.38 -11.77
C PHE A 188 10.25 22.42 -11.09
N ASN A 189 11.33 22.17 -11.83
CA ASN A 189 12.69 22.12 -11.28
C ASN A 189 13.30 23.53 -11.21
N GLN A 190 14.21 23.72 -10.25
CA GLN A 190 14.92 24.97 -10.09
C GLN A 190 15.72 25.31 -11.36
N GLY A 191 15.61 26.55 -11.84
CA GLY A 191 16.30 27.05 -13.02
C GLY A 191 15.56 26.83 -14.34
N GLU A 192 14.49 26.02 -14.37
CA GLU A 192 13.62 25.94 -15.54
C GLU A 192 12.86 27.24 -15.78
N LYS A 193 12.72 27.63 -17.04
CA LYS A 193 12.00 28.84 -17.45
C LYS A 193 11.23 28.59 -18.74
N THR A 194 10.11 29.28 -18.87
CA THR A 194 9.38 29.32 -20.14
C THR A 194 10.20 30.07 -21.19
N PRO A 195 10.31 29.60 -22.43
CA PRO A 195 11.00 30.29 -23.51
C PRO A 195 10.50 31.73 -23.70
N GLY A 196 11.39 32.67 -23.96
CA GLY A 196 11.05 34.06 -24.19
C GLY A 196 9.99 34.23 -25.30
N GLY A 197 9.05 35.13 -25.11
CA GLY A 197 7.93 35.40 -26.05
C GLY A 197 6.80 34.37 -26.01
N VAL A 198 6.91 33.30 -25.24
CA VAL A 198 5.88 32.27 -25.09
C VAL A 198 5.14 32.45 -23.77
N THR A 199 3.83 32.35 -23.78
CA THR A 199 2.98 32.39 -22.58
C THR A 199 1.98 31.24 -22.59
N ILE A 200 1.62 30.73 -21.40
CA ILE A 200 0.57 29.73 -21.19
C ILE A 200 -0.38 30.31 -20.16
N ALA A 201 -1.60 30.63 -20.57
CA ALA A 201 -2.52 31.43 -19.79
C ALA A 201 -2.87 30.80 -18.43
N GLU A 202 -2.99 29.49 -18.38
CA GLU A 202 -3.35 28.73 -17.16
C GLU A 202 -2.28 28.81 -16.06
N PHE A 203 -1.06 29.21 -16.43
CA PHE A 203 0.07 29.37 -15.49
C PHE A 203 0.42 30.85 -15.20
N ALA A 204 -0.47 31.77 -15.55
CA ALA A 204 -0.20 33.21 -15.33
C ALA A 204 -0.08 33.58 -13.83
N SER A 205 -0.78 32.87 -12.94
CA SER A 205 -0.80 33.12 -11.49
C SER A 205 -0.45 31.91 -10.63
N THR A 206 -0.14 30.79 -11.25
CA THR A 206 0.21 29.54 -10.56
C THR A 206 1.27 28.77 -11.36
N ASP A 207 2.03 27.92 -10.69
CA ASP A 207 2.99 27.01 -11.34
C ASP A 207 2.39 25.61 -11.60
N ARG A 208 1.14 25.39 -11.21
CA ARG A 208 0.46 24.09 -11.32
C ARG A 208 -1.03 24.22 -11.60
N ILE A 209 -1.52 23.28 -12.38
CA ILE A 209 -2.94 23.02 -12.57
C ILE A 209 -3.19 21.53 -12.42
N TYR A 210 -4.44 21.16 -12.25
CA TYR A 210 -4.85 19.77 -12.22
C TYR A 210 -5.88 19.49 -13.31
N LEU A 211 -5.93 18.25 -13.80
CA LEU A 211 -7.03 17.85 -14.66
C LEU A 211 -8.35 17.96 -13.86
N ALA A 212 -9.44 18.15 -14.58
CA ALA A 212 -10.76 18.35 -13.99
C ALA A 212 -11.85 17.66 -14.81
N SER A 213 -13.08 17.64 -14.28
CA SER A 213 -14.27 17.08 -14.94
C SER A 213 -14.23 15.56 -15.17
N GLY A 214 -13.29 14.84 -14.55
CA GLY A 214 -13.35 13.40 -14.45
C GLY A 214 -14.41 12.99 -13.44
N VAL A 215 -15.34 12.11 -13.84
CA VAL A 215 -16.44 11.61 -12.98
C VAL A 215 -16.67 10.11 -13.23
N GLY A 216 -17.26 9.43 -12.25
CA GLY A 216 -17.67 8.04 -12.36
C GLY A 216 -16.50 7.06 -12.28
N ASP A 217 -15.90 6.93 -11.10
CA ASP A 217 -14.95 5.82 -10.84
C ASP A 217 -15.70 4.49 -10.83
N THR A 218 -14.99 3.40 -11.17
CA THR A 218 -15.57 2.06 -11.11
C THR A 218 -15.86 1.69 -9.66
N GLU A 219 -17.10 1.37 -9.38
CA GLU A 219 -17.57 0.95 -8.06
C GLU A 219 -17.12 -0.48 -7.76
N PHE A 220 -16.67 -0.73 -6.53
CA PHE A 220 -16.29 -2.05 -6.06
C PHE A 220 -17.54 -2.81 -5.60
N THR A 221 -17.62 -4.06 -6.03
CA THR A 221 -18.73 -4.96 -5.75
C THR A 221 -18.20 -6.36 -5.45
N ASP A 222 -19.04 -7.23 -4.92
CA ASP A 222 -18.67 -8.62 -4.71
C ASP A 222 -18.26 -9.32 -6.01
N SER A 223 -18.89 -8.98 -7.14
CA SER A 223 -18.59 -9.63 -8.43
C SER A 223 -17.24 -9.22 -9.00
N ASN A 224 -16.81 -7.97 -8.84
CA ASN A 224 -15.57 -7.49 -9.44
C ASN A 224 -14.38 -7.41 -8.48
N VAL A 225 -14.60 -7.48 -7.15
CA VAL A 225 -13.55 -7.44 -6.14
C VAL A 225 -13.78 -8.51 -5.06
N GLY A 226 -14.89 -8.50 -4.33
CA GLY A 226 -15.09 -9.30 -3.13
C GLY A 226 -14.87 -10.79 -3.34
N ASN A 227 -15.56 -11.39 -4.33
CA ASN A 227 -15.44 -12.81 -4.64
C ASN A 227 -14.07 -13.21 -5.18
N LEU A 228 -13.38 -12.29 -5.88
CA LEU A 228 -12.03 -12.53 -6.41
C LEU A 228 -10.98 -12.67 -5.32
N ILE A 229 -11.17 -11.99 -4.20
CA ILE A 229 -10.22 -12.01 -3.09
C ILE A 229 -10.63 -12.91 -1.93
N ALA A 230 -11.85 -13.46 -1.93
CA ALA A 230 -12.45 -14.20 -0.82
C ALA A 230 -11.56 -15.35 -0.30
N GLY A 231 -10.94 -16.11 -1.21
CA GLY A 231 -10.09 -17.28 -0.88
C GLY A 231 -8.62 -16.95 -0.62
N THR A 232 -8.21 -15.68 -0.63
CA THR A 232 -6.81 -15.30 -0.52
C THR A 232 -6.59 -14.28 0.60
N TRP A 233 -5.62 -14.56 1.47
CA TRP A 233 -5.20 -13.60 2.48
C TRP A 233 -4.25 -12.56 1.87
N PHE A 234 -4.71 -11.31 1.79
CA PHE A 234 -3.90 -10.15 1.39
C PHE A 234 -3.55 -9.31 2.63
N ASN A 235 -2.26 -9.11 2.86
CA ASN A 235 -1.74 -8.36 4.01
C ASN A 235 -1.72 -6.84 3.75
N ALA A 236 -1.58 -6.44 2.49
CA ALA A 236 -1.64 -5.05 2.08
C ALA A 236 -2.40 -4.92 0.75
N ILE A 237 -3.33 -3.98 0.70
CA ILE A 237 -4.16 -3.65 -0.46
C ILE A 237 -3.97 -2.17 -0.77
N VAL A 238 -3.83 -1.80 -2.04
CA VAL A 238 -3.84 -0.41 -2.47
C VAL A 238 -4.87 -0.20 -3.57
N ILE A 239 -5.58 0.91 -3.48
CA ILE A 239 -6.60 1.30 -4.47
C ILE A 239 -6.24 2.62 -5.15
N SER A 240 -6.68 2.81 -6.39
CA SER A 240 -6.31 3.95 -7.21
C SER A 240 -6.98 5.27 -6.80
N LYS A 241 -8.15 5.20 -6.15
CA LYS A 241 -8.87 6.41 -5.71
C LYS A 241 -9.39 6.26 -4.29
N GLY A 242 -8.98 7.18 -3.44
CA GLY A 242 -9.58 7.39 -2.13
C GLY A 242 -10.87 8.21 -2.23
N ASP A 243 -11.79 7.92 -1.34
CA ASP A 243 -13.02 8.70 -1.15
C ASP A 243 -13.27 8.92 0.34
N ASN A 244 -14.14 9.86 0.67
CA ASN A 244 -14.57 10.16 2.03
C ASN A 244 -16.06 9.84 2.26
N THR A 245 -16.66 9.06 1.36
CA THR A 245 -18.06 8.68 1.45
C THR A 245 -18.25 7.47 2.37
N THR A 246 -19.45 7.29 2.87
CA THR A 246 -19.81 6.15 3.73
C THR A 246 -20.12 4.88 2.92
N THR A 247 -20.25 4.98 1.60
CA THR A 247 -20.63 3.88 0.69
C THR A 247 -19.64 3.70 -0.46
N GLY A 248 -18.49 4.36 -0.44
CA GLY A 248 -17.53 4.30 -1.54
C GLY A 248 -16.54 3.13 -1.42
N ASN A 249 -15.64 3.06 -2.38
CA ASN A 249 -14.67 1.97 -2.53
C ASN A 249 -13.76 1.77 -1.29
N VAL A 250 -13.39 2.86 -0.61
CA VAL A 250 -12.62 2.80 0.65
C VAL A 250 -13.42 2.09 1.73
N THR A 251 -14.70 2.42 1.88
CA THR A 251 -15.59 1.81 2.88
C THR A 251 -15.83 0.34 2.56
N TYR A 252 -16.06 -0.01 1.29
CA TYR A 252 -16.21 -1.39 0.86
C TYR A 252 -14.99 -2.27 1.25
N ILE A 253 -13.77 -1.82 0.93
CA ILE A 253 -12.56 -2.59 1.29
C ILE A 253 -12.35 -2.61 2.82
N LYS A 254 -12.65 -1.50 3.51
CA LYS A 254 -12.56 -1.45 4.98
C LYS A 254 -13.46 -2.52 5.62
N GLU A 255 -14.71 -2.62 5.20
CA GLU A 255 -15.67 -3.61 5.73
C GLU A 255 -15.19 -5.04 5.49
N LEU A 256 -14.68 -5.36 4.29
CA LEU A 256 -14.05 -6.65 4.01
C LEU A 256 -12.84 -6.93 4.91
N LEU A 257 -12.02 -5.92 5.21
CA LEU A 257 -10.86 -6.08 6.06
C LEU A 257 -11.24 -6.20 7.54
N ASP A 258 -12.27 -5.49 7.99
CA ASP A 258 -12.81 -5.61 9.36
C ASP A 258 -13.39 -7.01 9.60
N GLU A 259 -14.14 -7.57 8.64
CA GLU A 259 -14.61 -8.96 8.72
C GLU A 259 -13.43 -9.94 8.81
N ARG A 260 -12.40 -9.75 7.99
CA ARG A 260 -11.19 -10.58 7.98
C ARG A 260 -10.34 -10.44 9.24
N TRP A 261 -10.44 -9.31 9.94
CA TRP A 261 -9.77 -9.07 11.22
C TRP A 261 -10.32 -9.94 12.34
N THR A 262 -11.58 -10.37 12.25
CA THR A 262 -12.28 -11.11 13.32
C THR A 262 -11.52 -12.37 13.75
N ALA A 263 -11.80 -12.84 14.97
CA ALA A 263 -11.19 -14.06 15.54
C ALA A 263 -11.53 -15.33 14.74
N MET A 264 -12.60 -15.33 13.97
CA MET A 264 -13.04 -16.49 13.20
C MET A 264 -12.37 -16.57 11.81
N VAL A 265 -12.01 -15.42 11.20
CA VAL A 265 -11.38 -15.36 9.86
C VAL A 265 -9.86 -15.24 9.96
N GLN A 266 -9.35 -14.36 10.82
CA GLN A 266 -7.93 -14.23 11.19
C GLN A 266 -6.99 -13.83 10.02
N GLN A 267 -7.49 -13.10 9.04
CA GLN A 267 -6.74 -12.65 7.87
C GLN A 267 -6.54 -11.13 7.90
N THR A 268 -5.67 -10.66 8.76
CA THR A 268 -5.38 -9.23 8.91
C THR A 268 -4.80 -8.64 7.63
N GLY A 269 -5.40 -7.55 7.15
CA GLY A 269 -4.92 -6.78 6.01
C GLY A 269 -5.06 -5.28 6.25
N VAL A 270 -4.35 -4.48 5.46
CA VAL A 270 -4.35 -3.02 5.55
C VAL A 270 -4.56 -2.41 4.18
N LEU A 271 -5.45 -1.41 4.12
CA LEU A 271 -5.74 -0.63 2.92
C LEU A 271 -4.88 0.62 2.86
N PHE A 272 -4.23 0.83 1.71
CA PHE A 272 -3.53 2.05 1.36
C PHE A 272 -4.29 2.80 0.27
N TYR A 273 -4.43 4.11 0.42
CA TYR A 273 -4.87 4.99 -0.66
C TYR A 273 -4.30 6.40 -0.48
N GLY A 274 -4.08 7.09 -1.59
CA GLY A 274 -3.56 8.46 -1.57
C GLY A 274 -4.68 9.48 -1.67
N VAL A 275 -4.41 10.68 -1.15
CA VAL A 275 -5.29 11.84 -1.22
C VAL A 275 -4.54 13.02 -1.82
N LYS A 276 -5.12 13.64 -2.86
CA LYS A 276 -4.61 14.84 -3.52
C LYS A 276 -4.78 16.07 -2.63
N GLY A 277 -3.94 17.04 -2.87
CA GLY A 277 -4.13 18.40 -2.38
C GLY A 277 -3.06 18.86 -1.39
N ASP A 278 -3.41 19.91 -0.68
CA ASP A 278 -2.59 20.49 0.37
C ASP A 278 -2.71 19.75 1.70
N LYS A 279 -2.06 20.26 2.74
CA LYS A 279 -2.17 19.75 4.10
C LYS A 279 -3.63 19.64 4.56
N THR A 280 -4.43 20.66 4.29
CA THR A 280 -5.82 20.74 4.78
C THR A 280 -6.69 19.64 4.19
N ALA A 281 -6.56 19.39 2.89
CA ALA A 281 -7.28 18.30 2.21
C ALA A 281 -6.90 16.93 2.78
N GLN A 282 -5.61 16.69 3.03
CA GLN A 282 -5.14 15.41 3.57
C GLN A 282 -5.51 15.21 5.04
N VAL A 283 -5.45 16.27 5.87
CA VAL A 283 -5.94 16.25 7.25
C VAL A 283 -7.44 15.95 7.30
N THR A 284 -8.23 16.60 6.46
CA THR A 284 -9.69 16.37 6.36
C THR A 284 -9.98 14.91 6.00
N ALA A 285 -9.22 14.32 5.08
CA ALA A 285 -9.38 12.92 4.71
C ALA A 285 -9.01 11.96 5.86
N GLY A 286 -7.97 12.25 6.61
CA GLY A 286 -7.59 11.50 7.81
C GLY A 286 -8.63 11.60 8.91
N ASP A 287 -9.16 12.81 9.16
CA ASP A 287 -10.17 13.06 10.18
C ASP A 287 -11.52 12.40 9.85
N ALA A 288 -11.83 12.25 8.57
CA ALA A 288 -13.04 11.54 8.13
C ALA A 288 -13.02 10.04 8.41
N ARG A 289 -11.91 9.48 8.85
CA ARG A 289 -11.73 8.03 9.08
C ARG A 289 -11.23 7.74 10.49
N ASN A 290 -11.66 6.61 11.04
CA ASN A 290 -11.15 6.04 12.28
C ASN A 290 -11.08 4.52 12.12
N SER A 291 -9.90 3.99 11.76
CA SER A 291 -9.75 2.57 11.44
C SER A 291 -8.30 2.12 11.55
N GLN A 292 -8.11 0.95 12.17
CA GLN A 292 -6.81 0.28 12.28
C GLN A 292 -6.34 -0.36 10.97
N VAL A 293 -7.24 -0.51 9.98
CA VAL A 293 -6.93 -1.15 8.70
C VAL A 293 -6.75 -0.15 7.55
N ILE A 294 -6.72 1.16 7.83
CA ILE A 294 -6.56 2.21 6.81
C ILE A 294 -5.28 3.02 7.06
N VAL A 295 -4.48 3.17 6.01
CA VAL A 295 -3.29 4.03 5.95
C VAL A 295 -3.43 5.02 4.80
N ILE A 296 -3.26 6.31 5.07
CA ILE A 296 -3.26 7.40 4.08
C ILE A 296 -1.85 7.97 4.01
N PRO A 297 -0.99 7.55 3.05
CA PRO A 297 0.31 8.17 2.86
C PRO A 297 0.16 9.59 2.35
N GLY A 298 0.60 10.57 3.15
CA GLY A 298 0.44 12.00 2.86
C GLY A 298 1.73 12.65 2.41
N LEU A 299 1.70 13.28 1.22
CA LEU A 299 2.77 14.10 0.66
C LEU A 299 2.13 15.29 -0.10
N PRO A 300 1.74 16.36 0.62
CA PRO A 300 1.08 17.51 0.00
C PRO A 300 1.91 18.10 -1.14
N HIS A 301 1.22 18.54 -2.18
CA HIS A 301 1.81 19.21 -3.35
C HIS A 301 2.84 18.42 -4.15
N SER A 302 3.00 17.10 -3.91
CA SER A 302 3.81 16.26 -4.78
C SER A 302 3.23 16.24 -6.20
N PRO A 303 4.06 16.32 -7.26
CA PRO A 303 3.57 16.15 -8.63
C PRO A 303 3.21 14.70 -8.97
N SER A 304 3.70 13.71 -8.19
CA SER A 304 3.29 12.32 -8.35
C SER A 304 1.82 12.12 -8.03
N THR A 305 1.18 11.20 -8.72
CA THR A 305 -0.23 10.90 -8.46
C THR A 305 -0.41 10.25 -7.08
N PRO A 306 -1.51 10.51 -6.37
CA PRO A 306 -1.74 9.94 -5.04
C PRO A 306 -1.69 8.42 -5.00
N PHE A 307 -2.16 7.74 -6.05
CA PHE A 307 -2.15 6.29 -6.12
C PHE A 307 -0.73 5.71 -6.31
N GLU A 308 0.17 6.42 -7.01
CA GLU A 308 1.59 6.03 -7.11
C GLU A 308 2.29 6.20 -5.76
N ILE A 309 2.00 7.30 -5.05
CA ILE A 309 2.53 7.54 -3.69
C ILE A 309 2.09 6.41 -2.76
N ALA A 310 0.80 6.06 -2.77
CA ALA A 310 0.25 4.99 -1.93
C ALA A 310 0.85 3.62 -2.27
N ALA A 311 0.98 3.30 -3.56
CA ALA A 311 1.57 2.03 -4.01
C ALA A 311 3.06 1.93 -3.67
N GLY A 312 3.82 3.04 -3.80
CA GLY A 312 5.23 3.10 -3.40
C GLY A 312 5.41 2.90 -1.89
N ALA A 313 4.60 3.58 -1.07
CA ALA A 313 4.60 3.44 0.38
C ALA A 313 4.23 2.00 0.79
N MET A 314 3.18 1.41 0.20
CA MET A 314 2.82 0.01 0.43
C MET A 314 3.98 -0.94 0.10
N GLY A 315 4.73 -0.68 -0.97
CA GLY A 315 5.89 -1.49 -1.34
C GLY A 315 6.96 -1.55 -0.24
N ILE A 316 7.34 -0.39 0.32
CA ILE A 316 8.28 -0.31 1.44
C ILE A 316 7.74 -1.03 2.67
N VAL A 317 6.49 -0.75 3.04
CA VAL A 317 5.84 -1.37 4.20
C VAL A 317 5.80 -2.90 4.06
N ALA A 318 5.45 -3.42 2.88
CA ALA A 318 5.39 -4.86 2.64
C ALA A 318 6.73 -5.56 2.83
N VAL A 319 7.82 -5.01 2.28
CA VAL A 319 9.17 -5.58 2.42
C VAL A 319 9.64 -5.53 3.87
N THR A 320 9.43 -4.40 4.54
CA THR A 320 9.89 -4.18 5.92
C THR A 320 9.13 -5.08 6.89
N ALA A 321 7.80 -5.10 6.83
CA ALA A 321 6.96 -5.87 7.75
C ALA A 321 7.04 -7.40 7.53
N LEU A 322 7.33 -7.87 6.30
CA LEU A 322 7.59 -9.28 6.05
C LEU A 322 8.87 -9.75 6.77
N ASN A 323 9.92 -8.92 6.76
CA ASN A 323 11.19 -9.25 7.38
C ASN A 323 11.11 -9.16 8.91
N ASP A 324 10.51 -8.09 9.41
CA ASP A 324 10.30 -7.86 10.84
C ASP A 324 9.10 -6.91 11.03
N PRO A 325 7.97 -7.38 11.57
CA PRO A 325 6.77 -6.58 11.71
C PRO A 325 6.88 -5.47 12.78
N ALA A 326 7.87 -5.53 13.67
CA ALA A 326 8.09 -4.54 14.73
C ALA A 326 9.14 -3.47 14.37
N VAL A 327 9.83 -3.62 13.24
CA VAL A 327 10.81 -2.60 12.80
C VAL A 327 10.10 -1.28 12.52
N PRO A 328 10.65 -0.13 13.01
CA PRO A 328 10.06 1.18 12.74
C PRO A 328 9.85 1.44 11.24
N LEU A 329 8.61 1.66 10.85
CA LEU A 329 8.24 2.11 9.51
C LEU A 329 8.48 3.62 9.39
N ALA A 330 9.75 3.99 9.61
CA ALA A 330 10.21 5.37 9.68
C ALA A 330 11.56 5.55 8.96
N ASN A 331 11.71 6.68 8.28
CA ASN A 331 12.94 7.08 7.54
C ASN A 331 13.35 6.12 6.41
N TRP A 332 12.42 5.42 5.80
CA TRP A 332 12.67 4.58 4.63
C TRP A 332 12.51 5.39 3.34
N PRO A 333 13.51 5.40 2.42
CA PRO A 333 13.39 6.09 1.14
C PRO A 333 12.36 5.41 0.24
N ILE A 334 11.54 6.21 -0.45
CA ILE A 334 10.55 5.73 -1.43
C ILE A 334 11.02 6.08 -2.82
N ALA A 335 11.35 5.07 -3.62
CA ALA A 335 11.77 5.26 -5.00
C ALA A 335 10.59 5.59 -5.93
N GLY A 336 10.81 6.54 -6.84
CA GLY A 336 9.87 6.86 -7.91
C GLY A 336 8.74 7.82 -7.54
N VAL A 337 8.73 8.35 -6.33
CA VAL A 337 7.85 9.44 -5.90
C VAL A 337 8.64 10.74 -5.97
N VAL A 338 8.05 11.77 -6.55
CA VAL A 338 8.67 13.08 -6.73
C VAL A 338 8.37 13.98 -5.54
N ALA A 339 9.42 14.58 -4.96
CA ALA A 339 9.28 15.50 -3.84
C ALA A 339 8.52 16.78 -4.25
N PRO A 340 7.73 17.40 -3.35
CA PRO A 340 7.18 18.73 -3.59
C PRO A 340 8.32 19.78 -3.68
N LYS A 341 8.06 20.91 -4.32
CA LYS A 341 8.99 22.04 -4.32
C LYS A 341 9.38 22.44 -2.90
N MET A 342 10.58 22.95 -2.70
CA MET A 342 11.06 23.36 -1.36
C MET A 342 10.11 24.36 -0.68
N THR A 343 9.49 25.25 -1.47
CA THR A 343 8.52 26.24 -0.98
C THR A 343 7.20 25.62 -0.49
N ASP A 344 6.89 24.41 -0.92
CA ASP A 344 5.65 23.69 -0.61
C ASP A 344 5.85 22.67 0.53
N ARG A 345 7.08 22.51 1.03
CA ARG A 345 7.39 21.55 2.10
C ARG A 345 6.80 22.01 3.43
N LEU A 346 6.31 21.05 4.20
CA LEU A 346 5.64 21.33 5.47
C LEU A 346 6.62 21.68 6.57
N ASP A 347 6.23 22.62 7.43
CA ASP A 347 6.86 22.85 8.72
C ASP A 347 6.53 21.75 9.74
N ILE A 348 7.21 21.75 10.89
CA ILE A 348 7.06 20.73 11.93
C ILE A 348 5.65 20.68 12.53
N ASN A 349 4.95 21.81 12.64
CA ASN A 349 3.61 21.86 13.21
C ASN A 349 2.60 21.24 12.24
N SER A 350 2.71 21.59 10.97
CA SER A 350 1.91 20.99 9.88
C SER A 350 2.10 19.49 9.77
N LYS A 351 3.34 18.99 9.92
CA LYS A 351 3.64 17.54 9.97
C LYS A 351 2.97 16.86 11.17
N ASN A 352 2.98 17.49 12.34
CA ASN A 352 2.29 16.99 13.52
C ASN A 352 0.77 16.95 13.36
N ASP A 353 0.18 17.96 12.70
CA ASP A 353 -1.27 17.98 12.43
C ASP A 353 -1.68 16.80 11.55
N MET A 354 -0.90 16.48 10.52
CA MET A 354 -1.16 15.31 9.67
C MET A 354 -1.13 14.01 10.47
N LEU A 355 -0.11 13.81 11.32
CA LEU A 355 -0.01 12.61 12.15
C LEU A 355 -1.17 12.49 13.16
N ARG A 356 -1.62 13.62 13.76
CA ARG A 356 -2.79 13.64 14.66
C ARG A 356 -4.08 13.28 13.93
N ALA A 357 -4.21 13.69 12.67
CA ALA A 357 -5.34 13.35 11.83
C ALA A 357 -5.33 11.88 11.36
N GLY A 358 -4.26 11.12 11.63
CA GLY A 358 -4.11 9.72 11.19
C GLY A 358 -3.62 9.61 9.74
N VAL A 359 -2.88 10.62 9.26
CA VAL A 359 -2.21 10.60 7.96
C VAL A 359 -0.75 10.18 8.15
N ALA A 360 -0.32 9.12 7.48
CA ALA A 360 1.07 8.66 7.50
C ALA A 360 1.96 9.69 6.82
N LEU A 361 3.00 10.15 7.51
CA LEU A 361 3.83 11.26 7.07
C LEU A 361 4.91 10.80 6.10
N LEU A 362 4.86 11.34 4.89
CA LEU A 362 5.98 11.34 3.96
C LEU A 362 6.63 12.74 3.97
N ASP A 363 7.94 12.78 3.77
CA ASP A 363 8.69 14.03 3.75
C ASP A 363 9.87 13.94 2.79
N ALA A 364 10.31 15.08 2.27
CA ALA A 364 11.40 15.14 1.33
C ALA A 364 12.70 15.63 2.01
N GLY A 365 13.78 14.92 1.77
CA GLY A 365 15.14 15.37 2.10
C GLY A 365 15.60 16.51 1.19
N ASP A 366 16.69 17.17 1.58
CA ASP A 366 17.27 18.29 0.81
C ASP A 366 17.74 17.85 -0.58
N ASP A 367 18.09 16.58 -0.72
CA ASP A 367 18.48 15.92 -1.96
C ASP A 367 17.29 15.59 -2.89
N GLY A 368 16.04 15.89 -2.47
CA GLY A 368 14.83 15.57 -3.19
C GLY A 368 14.34 14.13 -3.02
N THR A 369 15.03 13.30 -2.23
CA THR A 369 14.56 11.96 -1.91
C THR A 369 13.35 12.03 -0.98
N VAL A 370 12.29 11.30 -1.32
CA VAL A 370 11.10 11.18 -0.47
C VAL A 370 11.29 10.02 0.51
N TYR A 371 10.99 10.27 1.78
CA TYR A 371 11.08 9.28 2.85
C TYR A 371 9.72 9.03 3.48
N LEU A 372 9.44 7.79 3.80
CA LEU A 372 8.40 7.41 4.75
C LEU A 372 8.88 7.79 6.15
N LYS A 373 8.39 8.92 6.71
CA LYS A 373 8.90 9.46 7.99
C LYS A 373 8.25 8.84 9.20
N ARG A 374 6.96 8.53 9.12
CA ARG A 374 6.23 7.80 10.15
C ARG A 374 4.95 7.25 9.57
N THR A 375 4.70 5.96 9.77
CA THR A 375 3.48 5.30 9.30
C THR A 375 2.50 5.16 10.44
N VAL A 376 1.33 5.76 10.26
CA VAL A 376 0.19 5.66 11.18
C VAL A 376 -1.03 5.17 10.43
N THR A 377 -1.91 4.48 11.14
CA THR A 377 -3.27 4.19 10.68
C THR A 377 -4.18 5.40 10.96
N THR A 378 -5.39 5.39 10.43
CA THR A 378 -6.38 6.43 10.76
C THR A 378 -7.04 6.23 12.13
N TYR A 379 -6.62 5.23 12.92
CA TYR A 379 -7.19 4.93 14.23
C TYR A 379 -6.82 5.98 15.30
N LYS A 380 -7.82 6.57 15.93
CA LYS A 380 -7.70 7.66 16.91
C LYS A 380 -8.57 7.47 18.14
N GLN A 381 -9.64 6.70 18.01
CA GLN A 381 -10.65 6.53 19.05
C GLN A 381 -11.13 5.08 19.12
N ASN A 382 -11.40 4.61 20.31
CA ASN A 382 -12.02 3.30 20.53
C ASN A 382 -13.54 3.32 20.22
N SER A 383 -14.19 2.17 20.37
CA SER A 383 -15.64 2.03 20.11
C SER A 383 -16.54 2.91 21.00
N ALA A 384 -16.03 3.39 22.13
CA ALA A 384 -16.75 4.33 23.02
C ALA A 384 -16.49 5.81 22.67
N GLY A 385 -15.75 6.10 21.58
CA GLY A 385 -15.42 7.47 21.16
C GLY A 385 -14.33 8.14 22.01
N VAL A 386 -13.66 7.39 22.88
CA VAL A 386 -12.57 7.90 23.71
C VAL A 386 -11.26 7.83 22.92
N SER A 387 -10.41 8.85 23.07
CA SER A 387 -9.09 8.88 22.43
C SER A 387 -8.28 7.63 22.79
N ASP A 388 -7.80 6.94 21.75
CA ASP A 388 -7.07 5.68 21.87
C ASP A 388 -5.99 5.60 20.77
N THR A 389 -4.78 5.22 21.16
CA THR A 389 -3.63 5.09 20.27
C THR A 389 -3.15 3.64 20.10
N SER A 390 -3.88 2.66 20.63
CA SER A 390 -3.46 1.25 20.66
C SER A 390 -3.17 0.66 19.27
N TYR A 391 -3.93 1.06 18.25
CA TYR A 391 -3.74 0.64 16.87
C TYR A 391 -3.24 1.76 15.94
N GLN A 392 -2.82 2.90 16.49
CA GLN A 392 -2.36 4.03 15.69
C GLN A 392 -1.08 3.70 14.90
N GLN A 393 -0.14 2.98 15.51
CA GLN A 393 1.10 2.58 14.86
C GLN A 393 0.88 1.32 14.03
N LEU A 394 1.22 1.38 12.75
CA LEU A 394 1.02 0.26 11.82
C LEU A 394 1.86 -0.97 12.19
N GLU A 395 3.03 -0.76 12.77
CA GLU A 395 3.90 -1.81 13.30
C GLU A 395 3.19 -2.67 14.36
N LYS A 396 2.39 -2.06 15.25
CA LYS A 396 1.60 -2.80 16.25
C LYS A 396 0.55 -3.70 15.60
N VAL A 397 -0.10 -3.20 14.54
CA VAL A 397 -1.09 -3.96 13.76
C VAL A 397 -0.44 -5.20 13.15
N PHE A 398 0.73 -5.05 12.52
CA PHE A 398 1.43 -6.18 11.92
C PHE A 398 2.06 -7.13 12.94
N THR A 399 2.58 -6.62 14.06
CA THR A 399 3.11 -7.45 15.15
C THR A 399 2.02 -8.33 15.75
N LEU A 400 0.84 -7.77 16.03
CA LEU A 400 -0.31 -8.54 16.52
C LEU A 400 -0.80 -9.57 15.49
N SER A 401 -0.80 -9.21 14.21
CA SER A 401 -1.14 -10.15 13.12
C SER A 401 -0.17 -11.32 13.08
N PHE A 402 1.14 -11.05 13.19
CA PHE A 402 2.18 -12.08 13.23
C PHE A 402 2.04 -12.97 14.46
N ILE A 403 1.88 -12.40 15.67
CA ILE A 403 1.73 -13.17 16.93
C ILE A 403 0.52 -14.10 16.83
N ARG A 404 -0.62 -13.61 16.33
CA ARG A 404 -1.83 -14.41 16.14
C ARG A 404 -1.60 -15.58 15.18
N TRP A 405 -1.05 -15.30 14.00
CA TRP A 405 -0.74 -16.31 13.00
C TRP A 405 0.25 -17.35 13.54
N ASP A 406 1.32 -16.88 14.17
CA ASP A 406 2.41 -17.72 14.68
C ASP A 406 1.95 -18.64 15.82
N TRP A 407 1.15 -18.11 16.75
CA TRP A 407 0.58 -18.93 17.82
C TRP A 407 -0.34 -20.03 17.29
N ASN A 408 -1.24 -19.68 16.38
CA ASN A 408 -2.17 -20.63 15.80
C ASN A 408 -1.44 -21.72 14.99
N ALA A 409 -0.47 -21.33 14.18
CA ALA A 409 0.35 -22.26 13.42
C ALA A 409 1.18 -23.17 14.34
N TYR A 410 1.74 -22.61 15.43
CA TYR A 410 2.53 -23.38 16.41
C TYR A 410 1.69 -24.45 17.12
N ILE A 411 0.56 -24.06 17.68
CA ILE A 411 -0.32 -24.99 18.42
C ILE A 411 -0.93 -26.02 17.44
N GLY A 412 -1.44 -25.57 16.28
CA GLY A 412 -2.06 -26.44 15.29
C GLY A 412 -1.10 -27.49 14.69
N SER A 413 0.17 -27.12 14.51
CA SER A 413 1.17 -28.06 13.99
C SER A 413 1.72 -29.03 15.06
N LYS A 414 1.84 -28.56 16.31
CA LYS A 414 2.45 -29.37 17.38
C LYS A 414 1.45 -30.33 18.03
N TYR A 415 0.18 -29.94 18.10
CA TYR A 415 -0.86 -30.68 18.82
C TYR A 415 -2.13 -30.98 17.99
N PRO A 416 -2.01 -31.43 16.72
CA PRO A 416 -3.17 -31.64 15.85
C PRO A 416 -4.12 -32.74 16.33
N HIS A 417 -3.63 -33.65 17.18
CA HIS A 417 -4.36 -34.83 17.66
C HIS A 417 -4.24 -34.98 19.19
N ALA A 418 -4.09 -33.89 19.90
CA ALA A 418 -3.99 -33.91 21.36
C ALA A 418 -5.33 -34.25 22.01
N LYS A 419 -5.30 -35.03 23.08
CA LYS A 419 -6.38 -35.20 24.02
C LYS A 419 -6.31 -34.06 25.04
N LEU A 420 -7.41 -33.71 25.67
CA LEU A 420 -7.46 -32.69 26.75
C LEU A 420 -7.78 -33.36 28.08
N ALA A 421 -6.99 -33.03 29.10
CA ALA A 421 -7.22 -33.51 30.46
C ALA A 421 -6.86 -32.45 31.50
N ASP A 422 -7.25 -32.69 32.74
CA ASP A 422 -6.85 -31.89 33.90
C ASP A 422 -5.42 -32.16 34.32
N ASP A 423 -4.81 -31.23 35.04
CA ASP A 423 -3.45 -31.39 35.55
C ASP A 423 -3.40 -32.50 36.65
N GLY A 424 -2.21 -33.06 36.85
CA GLY A 424 -1.91 -34.00 37.93
C GLY A 424 -1.97 -35.46 37.60
N ASN A 425 -2.29 -35.84 36.37
CA ASN A 425 -2.25 -37.24 35.91
C ASN A 425 -1.00 -37.53 35.08
N GLU A 426 -0.45 -38.75 35.21
CA GLU A 426 0.61 -39.27 34.38
C GLU A 426 0.02 -40.17 33.30
N TYR A 427 0.49 -40.01 32.05
CA TYR A 427 0.02 -40.76 30.90
C TYR A 427 1.16 -41.60 30.34
N GLY A 428 0.84 -42.77 29.81
CA GLY A 428 1.82 -43.68 29.25
C GLY A 428 2.56 -43.09 28.02
N PRO A 429 3.71 -43.69 27.67
CA PRO A 429 4.50 -43.24 26.51
C PRO A 429 3.67 -43.18 25.22
N GLY A 430 3.88 -42.16 24.40
CA GLY A 430 3.20 -41.97 23.12
C GLY A 430 1.79 -41.37 23.19
N GLN A 431 1.29 -41.04 24.38
CA GLN A 431 0.02 -40.34 24.55
C GLN A 431 0.26 -38.83 24.51
N VAL A 432 -0.33 -38.15 23.52
CA VAL A 432 -0.34 -36.65 23.44
C VAL A 432 -1.56 -36.14 24.18
N VAL A 433 -1.32 -35.62 25.39
CA VAL A 433 -2.39 -35.07 26.24
C VAL A 433 -2.03 -33.64 26.61
N MET A 434 -2.89 -32.68 26.22
CA MET A 434 -2.79 -31.29 26.61
C MET A 434 -3.43 -31.10 27.97
N THR A 435 -2.79 -30.31 28.83
CA THR A 435 -3.33 -29.88 30.12
C THR A 435 -3.12 -28.37 30.29
N PRO A 436 -3.84 -27.69 31.17
CA PRO A 436 -3.60 -26.27 31.47
C PRO A 436 -2.14 -25.93 31.79
N LYS A 437 -1.49 -26.76 32.59
CA LYS A 437 -0.05 -26.60 32.93
C LYS A 437 0.86 -26.76 31.73
N LEU A 438 0.60 -27.73 30.84
CA LEU A 438 1.35 -27.90 29.59
C LEU A 438 1.08 -26.74 28.65
N GLY A 439 -0.17 -26.34 28.47
CA GLY A 439 -0.55 -25.17 27.67
C GLY A 439 0.15 -23.89 28.15
N LYS A 440 0.24 -23.70 29.48
CA LYS A 440 1.00 -22.58 30.07
C LYS A 440 2.50 -22.67 29.75
N ALA A 441 3.08 -23.86 29.80
CA ALA A 441 4.50 -24.05 29.43
C ALA A 441 4.76 -23.73 27.95
N GLU A 442 3.84 -24.13 27.07
CA GLU A 442 3.93 -23.87 25.63
C GLU A 442 3.89 -22.37 25.30
N ILE A 443 2.90 -21.64 25.86
CA ILE A 443 2.82 -20.18 25.60
C ILE A 443 4.00 -19.43 26.21
N LEU A 444 4.52 -19.83 27.36
CA LEU A 444 5.73 -19.24 27.93
C LEU A 444 6.96 -19.47 27.03
N THR A 445 7.06 -20.67 26.47
CA THR A 445 8.13 -21.00 25.50
C THR A 445 7.99 -20.16 24.23
N ARG A 446 6.75 -20.00 23.73
CA ARG A 446 6.50 -19.22 22.50
C ARG A 446 6.71 -17.72 22.74
N TYR A 447 6.36 -17.21 23.91
CA TYR A 447 6.64 -15.83 24.28
C TYR A 447 8.15 -15.51 24.28
N LYS A 448 8.99 -16.42 24.80
CA LYS A 448 10.45 -16.28 24.70
C LYS A 448 10.95 -16.25 23.26
N TYR A 449 10.34 -17.02 22.38
CA TYR A 449 10.63 -16.95 20.94
C TYR A 449 10.27 -15.57 20.37
N TRP A 450 9.10 -15.03 20.69
CA TRP A 450 8.72 -13.67 20.26
C TRP A 450 9.66 -12.59 20.83
N MET A 451 10.11 -12.76 22.08
CA MET A 451 11.14 -11.88 22.66
C MET A 451 12.46 -11.96 21.88
N SER A 452 12.91 -13.17 21.54
CA SER A 452 14.14 -13.35 20.75
C SER A 452 14.06 -12.74 19.34
N LYS A 453 12.84 -12.49 18.85
CA LYS A 453 12.55 -11.78 17.61
C LYS A 453 12.36 -10.26 17.82
N GLY A 454 12.42 -9.77 19.04
CA GLY A 454 12.19 -8.35 19.34
C GLY A 454 10.74 -7.89 19.13
N LEU A 455 9.76 -8.78 19.35
CA LEU A 455 8.34 -8.45 19.15
C LEU A 455 7.63 -8.08 20.46
N VAL A 456 8.08 -8.67 21.56
CA VAL A 456 7.51 -8.49 22.91
C VAL A 456 8.60 -8.31 23.95
N GLN A 457 8.24 -7.79 25.12
CA GLN A 457 9.13 -7.53 26.24
C GLN A 457 8.52 -8.00 27.58
N ASN A 458 9.16 -7.73 28.71
CA ASN A 458 8.63 -7.94 30.08
C ASN A 458 8.14 -9.37 30.37
N PHE A 459 9.03 -10.38 30.14
CA PHE A 459 8.69 -11.80 30.32
C PHE A 459 8.18 -12.17 31.72
N ASP A 460 8.76 -11.61 32.77
CA ASP A 460 8.36 -11.96 34.16
C ASP A 460 6.94 -11.48 34.48
N GLU A 461 6.57 -10.30 34.00
CA GLU A 461 5.22 -9.78 34.10
C GLU A 461 4.24 -10.63 33.29
N PHE A 462 4.60 -10.97 32.05
CA PHE A 462 3.82 -11.88 31.23
C PHE A 462 3.59 -13.22 31.92
N LYS A 463 4.66 -13.85 32.46
CA LYS A 463 4.59 -15.13 33.18
C LYS A 463 3.66 -15.11 34.39
N ALA A 464 3.62 -13.98 35.10
CA ALA A 464 2.76 -13.80 36.27
C ALA A 464 1.27 -13.68 35.87
N ASN A 465 0.99 -13.02 34.75
CA ASN A 465 -0.38 -12.64 34.36
C ASN A 465 -1.01 -13.59 33.30
N VAL A 466 -0.24 -14.46 32.66
CA VAL A 466 -0.78 -15.41 31.69
C VAL A 466 -1.65 -16.48 32.39
N VAL A 467 -2.90 -16.62 31.90
CA VAL A 467 -3.84 -17.62 32.40
C VAL A 467 -4.12 -18.65 31.33
N VAL A 468 -4.10 -19.90 31.73
CA VAL A 468 -4.51 -21.04 30.87
C VAL A 468 -5.41 -21.95 31.71
N GLU A 469 -6.61 -22.18 31.25
CA GLU A 469 -7.62 -22.96 31.95
C GLU A 469 -8.52 -23.71 30.99
N ARG A 470 -9.13 -24.79 31.46
CA ARG A 470 -10.17 -25.46 30.68
C ARG A 470 -11.41 -24.60 30.64
N ASP A 471 -12.08 -24.63 29.52
CA ASP A 471 -13.36 -23.94 29.38
C ASP A 471 -14.39 -24.62 30.33
N PRO A 472 -15.11 -23.84 31.14
CA PRO A 472 -16.10 -24.41 32.08
C PRO A 472 -17.33 -24.98 31.38
N ASP A 473 -17.65 -24.46 30.17
CA ASP A 473 -18.87 -24.80 29.43
C ASP A 473 -18.59 -25.82 28.31
N ASP A 474 -17.33 -25.90 27.83
CA ASP A 474 -16.90 -26.85 26.79
C ASP A 474 -15.72 -27.71 27.28
N SER A 475 -16.01 -28.97 27.57
CA SER A 475 -15.00 -29.94 28.03
C SER A 475 -13.90 -30.23 27.00
N THR A 476 -14.05 -29.81 25.76
CA THR A 476 -13.09 -29.98 24.66
C THR A 476 -12.21 -28.75 24.41
N ALA A 477 -12.45 -27.65 25.12
CA ALA A 477 -11.78 -26.37 24.91
C ALA A 477 -10.77 -26.04 26.02
N LEU A 478 -9.67 -25.39 25.62
CA LEU A 478 -8.66 -24.83 26.51
C LEU A 478 -8.49 -23.34 26.20
N ASN A 479 -8.72 -22.51 27.21
CA ASN A 479 -8.70 -21.04 27.09
C ASN A 479 -7.32 -20.48 27.44
N PHE A 480 -6.87 -19.49 26.66
CA PHE A 480 -5.60 -18.79 26.87
C PHE A 480 -5.86 -17.29 26.97
N LEU A 481 -5.50 -16.65 28.08
CA LEU A 481 -5.36 -15.21 28.21
C LEU A 481 -3.87 -14.87 28.06
N ILE A 482 -3.53 -14.15 26.99
CA ILE A 482 -2.15 -13.83 26.58
C ILE A 482 -1.94 -12.31 26.69
N PRO A 483 -1.57 -11.76 27.86
CA PRO A 483 -1.35 -10.33 28.06
C PRO A 483 0.04 -9.93 27.52
N ALA A 484 0.18 -9.92 26.18
CA ALA A 484 1.45 -9.61 25.54
C ALA A 484 1.79 -8.13 25.64
N ASP A 485 2.97 -7.82 26.13
CA ASP A 485 3.57 -6.48 26.11
C ASP A 485 4.41 -6.34 24.84
N LEU A 486 3.91 -5.57 23.87
CA LEU A 486 4.57 -5.35 22.58
C LEU A 486 5.74 -4.38 22.73
N ILE A 487 6.80 -4.61 21.98
CA ILE A 487 7.94 -3.68 21.94
C ILE A 487 7.53 -2.38 21.23
N ASP A 488 7.98 -1.25 21.75
CA ASP A 488 7.76 0.06 21.14
C ASP A 488 8.89 0.44 20.18
N GLN A 489 8.58 1.24 19.15
CA GLN A 489 9.53 1.72 18.17
C GLN A 489 10.25 2.99 18.68
N LEU A 490 11.55 3.08 18.56
CA LEU A 490 12.30 4.29 18.83
C LEU A 490 12.12 5.31 17.69
N LEU A 491 11.10 6.16 17.81
CA LEU A 491 10.77 7.18 16.81
C LEU A 491 11.35 8.57 17.16
N ILE A 492 11.53 8.88 18.44
CA ILE A 492 11.96 10.20 18.91
C ILE A 492 13.05 10.04 19.96
N CYS A 493 14.22 10.64 19.72
CA CYS A 493 15.29 10.74 20.68
C CYS A 493 15.44 12.22 21.12
N LYS A 494 15.39 12.47 22.43
CA LYS A 494 15.50 13.82 23.00
C LYS A 494 16.77 13.91 23.83
N SER A 495 17.66 14.87 23.52
CA SER A 495 18.89 15.09 24.26
C SER A 495 18.98 16.54 24.73
N LYS A 496 19.46 16.75 25.94
CA LYS A 496 19.78 18.07 26.49
C LYS A 496 21.27 18.13 26.86
N ILE A 497 22.02 18.96 26.17
CA ILE A 497 23.44 19.20 26.48
C ILE A 497 23.51 20.40 27.40
N GLN A 498 24.14 20.21 28.57
CA GLN A 498 24.48 21.31 29.48
C GLN A 498 26.01 21.50 29.42
N PHE A 499 26.44 22.73 29.24
CA PHE A 499 27.85 23.11 29.24
C PHE A 499 28.09 24.16 30.32
N LYS A 500 29.33 24.23 30.83
CA LYS A 500 29.79 25.20 31.81
C LYS A 500 30.70 26.21 31.13
#